data_92703fe240e58ba0b8a3c3a0231f1cd0
#
_entry.id   92703fe240e58ba0b8a3c3a0231f1cd0
#
_cell.length_a   1.000
_cell.length_b   1.000
_cell.length_c   1.000
_cell.angle_alpha   90.00
_cell.angle_beta   90.00
_cell.angle_gamma   90.00
#
_symmetry.space_group_name_H-M   'P 1'
#
loop_
_entity.id
_entity.type
_entity.pdbx_description
1 polymer ?
#
loop_
_entity_poly.entity_id
_entity_poly.type
_entity_poly.pdbx_seq_one_letter_code
_entity_poly.pdbx_strand_id
1 'polypeptide(L)'
;MDGSLLESTFADELRSVCRTAVGDELRSITYFTDDGVEQLYLRSDLDRTADLVGFAELERAGFHAQDAYRNSQLGEYRATVRMFEYGYLTRVVDDEHERGVWVTTDSLSMERFEEVAAALKPVLKEIASES
;
A
#
# COMPACT_ATOMS: atom_id res chain seq x y z
N MET A 1 -3.95 19.70 16.08
CA MET A 1 -3.20 18.81 15.19
C MET A 1 -3.60 17.35 15.40
N ASP A 2 -3.85 16.64 14.38
CA ASP A 2 -4.46 15.31 14.46
C ASP A 2 -3.46 14.14 14.36
N GLY A 3 -2.19 14.41 14.14
CA GLY A 3 -1.18 13.37 14.05
C GLY A 3 -1.18 12.57 12.77
N SER A 4 -1.98 12.97 11.80
CA SER A 4 -2.05 12.28 10.50
C SER A 4 -0.82 12.55 9.66
N LEU A 5 -0.34 11.51 8.96
CA LEU A 5 0.74 11.66 7.99
C LEU A 5 0.24 12.19 6.65
N LEU A 6 -1.06 12.13 6.44
CA LEU A 6 -1.67 12.31 5.14
C LEU A 6 -2.88 13.21 5.25
N GLU A 7 -3.04 14.12 4.30
CA GLU A 7 -4.23 14.95 4.25
C GLU A 7 -5.47 14.08 4.01
N SER A 8 -6.60 14.48 4.56
CA SER A 8 -7.83 13.68 4.49
C SER A 8 -8.28 13.45 3.04
N THR A 9 -8.03 14.38 2.14
CA THR A 9 -8.36 14.24 0.72
C THR A 9 -7.65 13.04 0.10
N PHE A 10 -6.35 12.91 0.37
CA PHE A 10 -5.56 11.79 -0.15
C PHE A 10 -5.94 10.48 0.54
N ALA A 11 -6.20 10.53 1.85
CA ALA A 11 -6.64 9.35 2.58
C ALA A 11 -7.95 8.82 1.99
N ASP A 12 -8.90 9.72 1.71
CA ASP A 12 -10.17 9.33 1.11
C ASP A 12 -9.98 8.77 -0.30
N GLU A 13 -9.08 9.34 -1.06
CA GLU A 13 -8.79 8.87 -2.41
C GLU A 13 -8.20 7.46 -2.38
N LEU A 14 -7.24 7.20 -1.47
CA LEU A 14 -6.66 5.87 -1.31
C LEU A 14 -7.72 4.84 -0.92
N ARG A 15 -8.60 5.19 0.02
CA ARG A 15 -9.70 4.32 0.40
C ARG A 15 -10.61 4.01 -0.78
N SER A 16 -10.94 5.04 -1.55
CA SER A 16 -11.85 4.91 -2.68
C SER A 16 -11.30 4.01 -3.77
N VAL A 17 -10.05 4.21 -4.16
CA VAL A 17 -9.46 3.40 -5.24
C VAL A 17 -9.29 1.94 -4.81
N CYS A 18 -8.95 1.70 -3.55
CA CYS A 18 -8.83 0.33 -3.05
C CYS A 18 -10.18 -0.37 -2.98
N ARG A 19 -11.21 0.31 -2.50
CA ARG A 19 -12.54 -0.29 -2.43
C ARG A 19 -13.09 -0.59 -3.83
N THR A 20 -12.82 0.27 -4.78
CA THR A 20 -13.23 0.04 -6.16
C THR A 20 -12.53 -1.17 -6.76
N ALA A 21 -11.23 -1.31 -6.51
CA ALA A 21 -10.44 -2.40 -7.08
C ALA A 21 -10.69 -3.74 -6.39
N VAL A 22 -10.96 -3.74 -5.08
CA VAL A 22 -10.98 -4.97 -4.28
C VAL A 22 -12.36 -5.37 -3.79
N GLY A 23 -13.19 -4.38 -3.39
CA GLY A 23 -14.52 -4.69 -2.85
C GLY A 23 -14.44 -5.29 -1.44
N ASP A 24 -15.30 -6.25 -1.17
CA ASP A 24 -15.47 -6.82 0.18
C ASP A 24 -14.29 -7.65 0.67
N GLU A 25 -13.40 -8.04 -0.24
CA GLU A 25 -12.19 -8.77 0.14
C GLU A 25 -11.15 -7.87 0.83
N LEU A 26 -11.37 -6.55 0.83
CA LEU A 26 -10.45 -5.59 1.43
C LEU A 26 -10.43 -5.73 2.95
N ARG A 27 -9.23 -5.93 3.53
CA ARG A 27 -9.04 -6.06 4.97
C ARG A 27 -8.52 -4.75 5.57
N SER A 28 -7.46 -4.19 5.01
CA SER A 28 -6.86 -2.97 5.56
C SER A 28 -6.11 -2.20 4.48
N ILE A 29 -5.91 -0.91 4.76
CA ILE A 29 -5.09 -0.02 3.94
C ILE A 29 -4.20 0.75 4.90
N THR A 30 -2.88 0.72 4.67
CA THR A 30 -1.93 1.43 5.53
C THR A 30 -0.95 2.22 4.66
N TYR A 31 -0.85 3.51 4.95
CA TYR A 31 0.12 4.40 4.32
C TYR A 31 1.35 4.49 5.21
N PHE A 32 2.54 4.47 4.61
CA PHE A 32 3.77 4.52 5.39
C PHE A 32 4.84 5.35 4.67
N THR A 33 5.74 5.90 5.48
CA THR A 33 6.89 6.66 5.01
C THR A 33 8.13 6.09 5.68
N ASP A 34 9.29 6.71 5.46
CA ASP A 34 10.54 6.27 6.07
C ASP A 34 10.52 6.34 7.60
N ASP A 35 9.64 7.16 8.20
CA ASP A 35 9.60 7.33 9.63
C ASP A 35 8.21 7.30 10.26
N GLY A 36 7.17 7.08 9.46
CA GLY A 36 5.81 7.08 9.99
C GLY A 36 4.92 6.03 9.35
N VAL A 37 3.79 5.78 9.98
CA VAL A 37 2.79 4.83 9.51
C VAL A 37 1.41 5.28 9.96
N GLU A 38 0.45 5.14 9.07
CA GLU A 38 -0.94 5.49 9.40
C GLU A 38 -1.88 4.49 8.72
N GLN A 39 -2.69 3.79 9.53
CA GLN A 39 -3.69 2.88 8.98
C GLN A 39 -4.92 3.67 8.57
N LEU A 40 -5.29 3.58 7.30
CA LEU A 40 -6.39 4.36 6.73
C LEU A 40 -7.72 3.62 6.74
N TYR A 41 -7.68 2.31 6.80
CA TYR A 41 -8.88 1.48 6.78
C TYR A 41 -8.59 0.16 7.47
N LEU A 42 -9.54 -0.31 8.25
CA LEU A 42 -9.50 -1.63 8.85
C LEU A 42 -10.92 -2.17 8.89
N ARG A 43 -11.13 -3.34 8.29
CA ARG A 43 -12.45 -3.96 8.24
C ARG A 43 -12.93 -4.27 9.67
N SER A 44 -14.20 -4.07 9.91
CA SER A 44 -14.77 -4.07 11.27
C SER A 44 -14.69 -5.42 12.00
N ASP A 45 -14.51 -6.52 11.26
CA ASP A 45 -14.39 -7.85 11.86
C ASP A 45 -12.99 -8.17 12.37
N LEU A 46 -12.00 -7.29 12.12
CA LEU A 46 -10.60 -7.54 12.48
C LEU A 46 -10.25 -6.86 13.80
N ASP A 47 -9.21 -7.39 14.47
CA ASP A 47 -8.67 -6.76 15.68
C ASP A 47 -8.07 -5.41 15.35
N ARG A 48 -8.08 -4.48 16.33
CA ARG A 48 -7.66 -3.09 16.12
C ARG A 48 -6.25 -2.92 15.56
N THR A 49 -5.35 -3.86 15.85
CA THR A 49 -3.97 -3.79 15.37
C THR A 49 -3.68 -4.79 14.27
N ALA A 50 -4.72 -5.42 13.72
CA ALA A 50 -4.54 -6.40 12.67
C ALA A 50 -3.85 -5.76 11.46
N ASP A 51 -2.96 -6.52 10.83
CA ASP A 51 -2.27 -6.13 9.61
C ASP A 51 -1.41 -4.89 9.77
N LEU A 52 -0.94 -4.61 10.99
CA LEU A 52 -0.15 -3.42 11.29
C LEU A 52 1.11 -3.70 12.07
N VAL A 53 1.02 -4.47 13.17
CA VAL A 53 2.13 -4.67 14.11
C VAL A 53 3.30 -5.37 13.43
N GLY A 54 4.47 -4.71 13.45
CA GLY A 54 5.68 -5.25 12.87
C GLY A 54 5.83 -5.10 11.37
N PHE A 55 4.74 -4.77 10.67
CA PHE A 55 4.76 -4.67 9.20
C PHE A 55 5.58 -3.47 8.74
N ALA A 56 5.47 -2.34 9.43
CA ALA A 56 6.09 -1.10 8.98
C ALA A 56 7.61 -1.22 8.85
N GLU A 57 8.28 -1.85 9.82
CA GLU A 57 9.72 -2.00 9.78
C GLU A 57 10.17 -2.80 8.56
N LEU A 58 9.48 -3.89 8.29
CA LEU A 58 9.81 -4.74 7.15
C LEU A 58 9.61 -4.01 5.83
N GLU A 59 8.50 -3.29 5.71
CA GLU A 59 8.20 -2.63 4.44
C GLU A 59 9.10 -1.43 4.20
N ARG A 60 9.50 -0.71 5.24
CA ARG A 60 10.46 0.38 5.10
C ARG A 60 11.83 -0.10 4.65
N ALA A 61 12.26 -1.24 5.17
CA ALA A 61 13.56 -1.79 4.81
C ALA A 61 13.66 -2.09 3.33
N GLY A 62 12.52 -2.29 2.66
CA GLY A 62 12.49 -2.64 1.26
C GLY A 62 12.40 -1.48 0.27
N PHE A 63 12.43 -0.21 0.74
CA PHE A 63 12.24 0.92 -0.18
C PHE A 63 13.19 0.87 -1.38
N HIS A 64 14.44 0.51 -1.18
CA HIS A 64 15.42 0.48 -2.26
C HIS A 64 15.82 -0.93 -2.69
N ALA A 65 15.10 -1.93 -2.21
CA ALA A 65 15.42 -3.32 -2.55
C ALA A 65 15.27 -3.60 -4.06
N GLN A 66 14.45 -2.81 -4.74
CA GLN A 66 14.18 -2.99 -6.17
C GLN A 66 15.20 -2.33 -7.07
N ASP A 67 16.17 -1.60 -6.52
CA ASP A 67 17.15 -0.87 -7.34
C ASP A 67 17.91 -1.82 -8.27
N ALA A 68 18.12 -3.07 -7.88
CA ALA A 68 18.80 -4.06 -8.70
C ALA A 68 18.04 -4.37 -10.00
N TYR A 69 16.74 -4.08 -10.04
CA TYR A 69 15.90 -4.36 -11.21
C TYR A 69 15.81 -3.20 -12.18
N ARG A 70 16.41 -2.06 -11.86
CA ARG A 70 16.36 -0.90 -12.76
C ARG A 70 16.99 -1.27 -14.10
N ASN A 71 16.33 -0.84 -15.17
CA ASN A 71 16.77 -1.08 -16.54
C ASN A 71 16.70 -2.56 -16.93
N SER A 72 15.94 -3.37 -16.22
CA SER A 72 15.76 -4.77 -16.60
C SER A 72 14.79 -4.85 -17.77
N GLN A 73 14.87 -5.97 -18.49
CA GLN A 73 13.95 -6.23 -19.61
C GLN A 73 12.53 -6.51 -19.14
N LEU A 74 12.32 -6.72 -17.84
CA LEU A 74 10.98 -6.89 -17.28
C LEU A 74 10.20 -5.57 -17.22
N GLY A 75 10.91 -4.44 -17.37
CA GLY A 75 10.29 -3.15 -17.30
C GLY A 75 10.30 -2.59 -15.89
N GLU A 76 9.47 -1.58 -15.66
CA GLU A 76 9.40 -0.91 -14.38
C GLU A 76 8.80 -1.82 -13.30
N TYR A 77 9.43 -1.83 -12.12
CA TYR A 77 8.88 -2.53 -10.96
C TYR A 77 7.59 -1.83 -10.51
N ARG A 78 6.53 -2.60 -10.26
CA ARG A 78 5.25 -2.02 -9.90
C ARG A 78 4.77 -2.35 -8.49
N ALA A 79 4.95 -3.59 -8.05
CA ALA A 79 4.38 -3.99 -6.77
C ALA A 79 4.97 -5.30 -6.28
N THR A 80 4.80 -5.56 -4.98
CA THR A 80 5.13 -6.84 -4.36
C THR A 80 3.87 -7.40 -3.74
N VAL A 81 3.61 -8.68 -3.97
CA VAL A 81 2.50 -9.40 -3.33
C VAL A 81 3.09 -10.44 -2.40
N ARG A 82 2.68 -10.41 -1.13
CA ARG A 82 3.07 -11.42 -0.15
C ARG A 82 1.89 -12.32 0.14
N MET A 83 2.13 -13.62 0.11
CA MET A 83 1.11 -14.63 0.33
C MET A 83 1.15 -15.13 1.75
N PHE A 84 -0.01 -15.13 2.42
CA PHE A 84 -0.16 -15.67 3.76
C PHE A 84 -1.19 -16.77 3.74
N GLU A 85 -1.31 -17.49 4.84
CA GLU A 85 -2.27 -18.59 4.94
C GLU A 85 -3.71 -18.14 4.73
N TYR A 86 -4.06 -16.95 5.25
CA TYR A 86 -5.44 -16.46 5.23
C TYR A 86 -5.62 -15.17 4.45
N GLY A 87 -4.66 -14.78 3.66
CA GLY A 87 -4.80 -13.56 2.88
C GLY A 87 -3.52 -13.14 2.19
N TYR A 88 -3.56 -11.92 1.68
CA TYR A 88 -2.45 -11.35 0.89
C TYR A 88 -2.15 -9.94 1.35
N LEU A 89 -0.90 -9.54 1.18
CA LEU A 89 -0.49 -8.15 1.34
C LEU A 89 0.09 -7.67 0.02
N THR A 90 -0.47 -6.61 -0.52
CA THR A 90 0.04 -5.98 -1.76
C THR A 90 0.72 -4.67 -1.38
N ARG A 91 1.99 -4.55 -1.71
CA ARG A 91 2.81 -3.40 -1.39
C ARG A 91 3.12 -2.61 -2.64
N VAL A 92 2.74 -1.33 -2.65
CA VAL A 92 3.02 -0.41 -3.75
C VAL A 92 3.79 0.76 -3.17
N VAL A 93 4.93 1.08 -3.76
CA VAL A 93 5.79 2.13 -3.23
C VAL A 93 6.17 3.14 -4.31
N ASP A 94 6.43 4.36 -3.85
CA ASP A 94 7.18 5.35 -4.58
C ASP A 94 8.53 5.43 -3.86
N ASP A 95 9.48 4.63 -4.31
CA ASP A 95 10.77 4.51 -3.62
C ASP A 95 11.62 5.76 -3.76
N GLU A 96 11.44 6.54 -4.80
CA GLU A 96 12.12 7.82 -4.97
C GLU A 96 11.81 8.78 -3.83
N HIS A 97 10.58 8.77 -3.33
CA HIS A 97 10.14 9.66 -2.26
C HIS A 97 9.92 8.93 -0.93
N GLU A 98 10.32 7.67 -0.87
CA GLU A 98 10.27 6.83 0.33
C GLU A 98 8.91 6.84 1.01
N ARG A 99 7.88 6.54 0.24
CA ARG A 99 6.52 6.39 0.74
C ARG A 99 5.85 5.22 0.04
N GLY A 100 4.83 4.68 0.67
CA GLY A 100 4.12 3.56 0.09
C GLY A 100 2.82 3.27 0.79
N VAL A 101 2.12 2.28 0.25
CA VAL A 101 0.87 1.78 0.80
C VAL A 101 0.94 0.27 0.78
N TRP A 102 0.51 -0.38 1.86
CA TRP A 102 0.21 -1.80 1.76
C TRP A 102 -1.28 -2.00 1.98
N VAL A 103 -1.82 -2.92 1.20
CA VAL A 103 -3.23 -3.28 1.21
C VAL A 103 -3.33 -4.75 1.53
N THR A 104 -4.10 -5.11 2.54
CA THR A 104 -4.31 -6.53 2.83
C THR A 104 -5.69 -6.94 2.39
N THR A 105 -5.81 -8.19 1.93
CA THR A 105 -7.05 -8.71 1.36
C THR A 105 -7.22 -10.17 1.77
N ASP A 106 -8.45 -10.67 1.71
CA ASP A 106 -8.73 -12.09 1.95
C ASP A 106 -8.25 -12.92 0.77
N SER A 107 -8.96 -12.88 -0.33
CA SER A 107 -8.50 -13.54 -1.55
C SER A 107 -8.62 -12.55 -2.69
N LEU A 108 -7.79 -12.74 -3.73
CA LEU A 108 -7.74 -11.79 -4.81
C LEU A 108 -7.21 -12.46 -6.06
N SER A 109 -7.80 -12.15 -7.21
CA SER A 109 -7.30 -12.65 -8.49
C SER A 109 -6.08 -11.84 -8.92
N MET A 110 -5.27 -12.43 -9.79
CA MET A 110 -4.10 -11.74 -10.33
C MET A 110 -4.48 -10.43 -11.01
N GLU A 111 -5.59 -10.44 -11.72
CA GLU A 111 -6.11 -9.25 -12.39
C GLU A 111 -6.37 -8.11 -11.39
N ARG A 112 -6.94 -8.44 -10.24
CA ARG A 112 -7.21 -7.42 -9.22
C ARG A 112 -5.95 -6.90 -8.55
N PHE A 113 -4.94 -7.73 -8.37
CA PHE A 113 -3.64 -7.26 -7.89
C PHE A 113 -3.08 -6.19 -8.84
N GLU A 114 -3.19 -6.41 -10.12
CA GLU A 114 -2.73 -5.44 -11.12
C GLU A 114 -3.54 -4.16 -11.07
N GLU A 115 -4.85 -4.27 -10.86
CA GLU A 115 -5.71 -3.09 -10.71
C GLU A 115 -5.34 -2.25 -9.51
N VAL A 116 -5.07 -2.90 -8.38
CA VAL A 116 -4.65 -2.21 -7.16
C VAL A 116 -3.35 -1.45 -7.39
N ALA A 117 -2.35 -2.11 -7.97
CA ALA A 117 -1.06 -1.47 -8.24
C ALA A 117 -1.22 -0.28 -9.18
N ALA A 118 -2.00 -0.45 -10.26
CA ALA A 118 -2.23 0.61 -11.23
C ALA A 118 -2.98 1.80 -10.64
N ALA A 119 -3.90 1.54 -9.69
CA ALA A 119 -4.69 2.60 -9.08
C ALA A 119 -3.92 3.37 -8.02
N LEU A 120 -3.05 2.69 -7.27
CA LEU A 120 -2.34 3.32 -6.15
C LEU A 120 -1.14 4.17 -6.59
N LYS A 121 -0.43 3.75 -7.63
CA LYS A 121 0.79 4.42 -8.04
C LYS A 121 0.59 5.90 -8.37
N PRO A 122 -0.42 6.27 -9.16
CA PRO A 122 -0.66 7.70 -9.45
C PRO A 122 -0.98 8.51 -8.21
N VAL A 123 -1.72 7.95 -7.25
CA VAL A 123 -2.06 8.66 -6.01
C VAL A 123 -0.80 8.93 -5.20
N LEU A 124 0.09 7.95 -5.10
CA LEU A 124 1.36 8.13 -4.39
C LEU A 124 2.20 9.24 -5.02
N LYS A 125 2.22 9.30 -6.35
CA LYS A 125 2.96 10.37 -7.05
C LYS A 125 2.34 11.74 -6.81
N GLU A 126 1.01 11.81 -6.75
CA GLU A 126 0.30 13.04 -6.42
C GLU A 126 0.65 13.52 -5.02
N ILE A 127 0.65 12.62 -4.05
CA ILE A 127 1.02 12.95 -2.67
C ILE A 127 2.43 13.52 -2.62
N ALA A 128 3.36 12.91 -3.34
CA ALA A 128 4.74 13.36 -3.37
C ALA A 128 4.86 14.77 -3.95
N SER A 129 4.08 15.09 -4.99
CA SER A 129 4.16 16.40 -5.64
C SER A 129 3.55 17.51 -4.80
N GLU A 130 2.69 17.17 -3.84
CA GLU A 130 2.05 18.16 -2.96
C GLU A 130 2.83 18.43 -1.68
N SER A 131 3.82 17.63 -1.38
CA SER A 131 4.59 17.80 -0.15
C SER A 131 5.82 18.64 -0.26
#